data_3b974680e90750b0aaf7dde4f41eea3e
#
_entry.id   3b974680e90750b0aaf7dde4f41eea3e
#
_cell.length_a   1.000
_cell.length_b   1.000
_cell.length_c   1.000
_cell.angle_alpha   90.00
_cell.angle_beta   90.00
_cell.angle_gamma   90.00
#
_symmetry.space_group_name_H-M   'P 1'
#
loop_
_entity.id
_entity.type
_entity.pdbx_description
1 polymer ?
#
loop_
_entity_poly.entity_id
_entity_poly.type
_entity_poly.pdbx_seq_one_letter_code
_entity_poly.pdbx_strand_id
1 'polypeptide(L)'
;DASLEKVINEFSGGEKLPILTFGSVSFDKTEKLMQRFLNKWPEGKKLIIQAGWAGLSLLEESPGILVIGKVSHDQLFRYGSVIIHHGGAGTTASALHAGVSQIIIPHFGDQFLWAREVRRLGSGIRIRRRKWPERIGPAVSFVENSFQMKEKAKELAAILSTEDGRRNAVRELELLHSANIKR
;
A
#
# COMPACT_ATOMS: atom_id res chain seq x y z
N ASP A 1 -2.05 -10.21 15.32
CA ASP A 1 -2.04 -11.67 15.15
C ASP A 1 -0.60 -12.16 15.32
N ALA A 2 -0.32 -12.84 16.45
CA ALA A 2 1.03 -13.31 16.81
C ALA A 2 1.61 -14.27 15.74
N SER A 3 0.75 -14.98 15.01
CA SER A 3 1.14 -15.89 13.94
C SER A 3 1.71 -15.11 12.73
N LEU A 4 1.05 -14.02 12.33
CA LEU A 4 1.51 -13.17 11.22
C LEU A 4 2.85 -12.51 11.56
N GLU A 5 2.96 -11.96 12.76
CA GLU A 5 4.18 -11.31 13.25
C GLU A 5 5.37 -12.26 13.24
N LYS A 6 5.18 -13.49 13.74
CA LYS A 6 6.22 -14.51 13.76
C LYS A 6 6.71 -14.82 12.35
N VAL A 7 5.80 -15.10 11.41
CA VAL A 7 6.14 -15.42 10.01
C VAL A 7 6.90 -14.27 9.34
N ILE A 8 6.42 -13.03 9.52
CA ILE A 8 7.09 -11.87 8.91
C ILE A 8 8.48 -11.67 9.53
N ASN A 9 8.63 -11.75 10.85
CA ASN A 9 9.91 -11.53 11.52
C ASN A 9 10.93 -12.62 11.17
N GLU A 10 10.53 -13.88 11.10
CA GLU A 10 11.39 -14.99 10.66
C GLU A 10 11.87 -14.76 9.21
N PHE A 11 10.99 -14.33 8.34
CA PHE A 11 11.35 -14.03 6.95
C PHE A 11 12.20 -12.77 6.81
N SER A 12 11.81 -11.67 7.47
CA SER A 12 12.47 -10.36 7.31
C SER A 12 13.77 -10.25 8.10
N GLY A 13 13.94 -11.02 9.17
CA GLY A 13 15.00 -10.81 10.16
C GLY A 13 14.75 -9.56 11.02
N GLY A 14 13.49 -9.14 11.16
CA GLY A 14 13.09 -7.94 11.91
C GLY A 14 13.17 -6.62 11.11
N GLU A 15 13.61 -6.67 9.85
CA GLU A 15 13.65 -5.49 8.98
C GLU A 15 12.28 -5.19 8.37
N LYS A 16 12.03 -3.91 8.07
CA LYS A 16 10.87 -3.52 7.25
C LYS A 16 11.14 -3.83 5.78
N LEU A 17 10.16 -4.40 5.11
CA LEU A 17 10.29 -4.84 3.71
C LEU A 17 9.28 -4.13 2.80
N PRO A 18 9.57 -4.01 1.49
CA PRO A 18 8.56 -3.62 0.52
C PRO A 18 7.36 -4.56 0.57
N ILE A 19 6.15 -3.99 0.50
CA ILE A 19 4.90 -4.76 0.45
C ILE A 19 4.17 -4.44 -0.84
N LEU A 20 3.85 -5.47 -1.62
CA LEU A 20 3.04 -5.37 -2.84
C LEU A 20 1.62 -5.86 -2.56
N THR A 21 0.61 -5.06 -2.90
CA THR A 21 -0.79 -5.46 -2.87
C THR A 21 -1.60 -4.78 -3.96
N PHE A 22 -2.40 -5.53 -4.69
CA PHE A 22 -3.36 -5.00 -5.66
C PHE A 22 -4.82 -5.24 -5.24
N GLY A 23 -5.04 -5.73 -4.02
CA GLY A 23 -6.36 -6.00 -3.49
C GLY A 23 -7.14 -6.99 -4.36
N SER A 24 -8.37 -6.64 -4.71
CA SER A 24 -9.25 -7.45 -5.58
C SER A 24 -9.09 -7.16 -7.07
N VAL A 25 -8.12 -6.36 -7.46
CA VAL A 25 -7.89 -6.04 -8.89
C VAL A 25 -7.27 -7.24 -9.57
N SER A 26 -8.04 -7.92 -10.42
CA SER A 26 -7.55 -8.96 -11.31
C SER A 26 -7.04 -8.35 -12.62
N PHE A 27 -5.99 -8.91 -13.17
CA PHE A 27 -5.42 -8.49 -14.44
C PHE A 27 -5.61 -9.60 -15.48
N ASP A 28 -6.01 -9.21 -16.66
CA ASP A 28 -5.84 -10.06 -17.83
C ASP A 28 -4.35 -10.38 -17.98
N LYS A 29 -3.99 -11.69 -18.05
CA LYS A 29 -2.61 -12.16 -18.16
C LYS A 29 -1.74 -11.85 -16.92
N THR A 30 -2.30 -11.97 -15.72
CA THR A 30 -1.62 -11.75 -14.44
C THR A 30 -0.29 -12.49 -14.35
N GLU A 31 -0.22 -13.74 -14.76
CA GLU A 31 1.01 -14.54 -14.72
C GLU A 31 2.16 -13.92 -15.51
N LYS A 32 1.89 -13.51 -16.77
CA LYS A 32 2.94 -12.87 -17.61
C LYS A 32 3.40 -11.52 -17.02
N LEU A 33 2.48 -10.80 -16.40
CA LEU A 33 2.81 -9.52 -15.77
C LEU A 33 3.66 -9.73 -14.51
N MET A 34 3.29 -10.71 -13.70
CA MET A 34 4.04 -11.06 -12.49
C MET A 34 5.42 -11.64 -12.84
N GLN A 35 5.51 -12.48 -13.85
CA GLN A 35 6.81 -12.97 -14.33
C GLN A 35 7.73 -11.82 -14.79
N ARG A 36 7.19 -10.85 -15.53
CA ARG A 36 7.96 -9.65 -15.91
C ARG A 36 8.38 -8.82 -14.70
N PHE A 37 7.52 -8.71 -13.69
CA PHE A 37 7.84 -8.04 -12.43
C PHE A 37 8.96 -8.76 -11.70
N LEU A 38 8.87 -10.08 -11.51
CA LEU A 38 9.90 -10.88 -10.84
C LEU A 38 11.26 -10.76 -11.53
N ASN A 39 11.28 -10.83 -12.86
CA ASN A 39 12.51 -10.68 -13.66
C ASN A 39 13.15 -9.27 -13.55
N LYS A 40 12.44 -8.28 -13.00
CA LYS A 40 12.89 -6.90 -12.80
C LYS A 40 13.00 -6.51 -11.33
N TRP A 41 12.57 -7.40 -10.43
CA TRP A 41 12.78 -7.19 -9.01
C TRP A 41 14.27 -7.30 -8.67
N PRO A 42 14.82 -6.41 -7.82
CA PRO A 42 16.24 -6.45 -7.49
C PRO A 42 16.64 -7.79 -6.86
N GLU A 43 17.72 -8.38 -7.38
CA GLU A 43 18.27 -9.63 -6.86
C GLU A 43 18.60 -9.51 -5.36
N GLY A 44 18.29 -10.53 -4.60
CA GLY A 44 18.52 -10.60 -3.16
C GLY A 44 17.61 -9.70 -2.30
N LYS A 45 16.79 -8.83 -2.91
CA LYS A 45 15.88 -7.97 -2.16
C LYS A 45 14.62 -8.72 -1.78
N LYS A 46 14.37 -8.82 -0.47
CA LYS A 46 13.15 -9.44 0.06
C LYS A 46 11.90 -8.61 -0.24
N LEU A 47 10.77 -9.27 -0.43
CA LEU A 47 9.47 -8.68 -0.75
C LEU A 47 8.35 -9.45 -0.06
N ILE A 48 7.39 -8.75 0.50
CA ILE A 48 6.12 -9.33 0.94
C ILE A 48 5.07 -9.05 -0.14
N ILE A 49 4.35 -10.09 -0.56
CA ILE A 49 3.22 -9.96 -1.49
C ILE A 49 1.96 -10.38 -0.76
N GLN A 50 1.02 -9.46 -0.63
CA GLN A 50 -0.32 -9.82 -0.19
C GLN A 50 -1.11 -10.35 -1.37
N ALA A 51 -1.39 -11.65 -1.35
CA ALA A 51 -2.20 -12.30 -2.36
C ALA A 51 -3.63 -11.76 -2.33
N GLY A 52 -4.05 -11.19 -3.46
CA GLY A 52 -5.45 -10.89 -3.75
C GLY A 52 -6.15 -12.12 -4.35
N TRP A 53 -7.24 -11.88 -5.08
CA TRP A 53 -8.03 -12.92 -5.73
C TRP A 53 -7.38 -13.57 -6.97
N ALA A 54 -6.24 -13.06 -7.45
CA ALA A 54 -5.54 -13.59 -8.63
C ALA A 54 -4.52 -14.63 -8.20
N GLY A 55 -4.65 -15.86 -8.70
CA GLY A 55 -3.77 -17.00 -8.43
C GLY A 55 -2.29 -16.64 -8.57
N LEU A 56 -1.60 -16.60 -7.43
CA LEU A 56 -0.18 -16.24 -7.32
C LEU A 56 0.68 -17.46 -6.98
N SER A 57 0.22 -18.66 -7.32
CA SER A 57 0.95 -19.91 -7.06
C SER A 57 2.40 -19.92 -7.57
N LEU A 58 2.65 -19.21 -8.66
CA LEU A 58 4.02 -19.05 -9.20
C LEU A 58 4.96 -18.20 -8.32
N LEU A 59 4.42 -17.46 -7.36
CA LEU A 59 5.22 -16.57 -6.48
C LEU A 59 5.66 -17.27 -5.19
N GLU A 60 4.94 -18.29 -4.76
CA GLU A 60 5.21 -19.00 -3.51
C GLU A 60 6.57 -19.72 -3.53
N GLU A 61 7.08 -20.05 -4.71
CA GLU A 61 8.37 -20.74 -4.89
C GLU A 61 9.54 -19.78 -5.17
N SER A 62 9.31 -18.47 -5.20
CA SER A 62 10.37 -17.52 -5.55
C SER A 62 11.23 -17.16 -4.35
N PRO A 63 12.55 -17.40 -4.39
CA PRO A 63 13.45 -17.02 -3.30
C PRO A 63 13.36 -15.55 -2.96
N GLY A 64 13.27 -15.23 -1.67
CA GLY A 64 13.18 -13.84 -1.19
C GLY A 64 11.79 -13.21 -1.31
N ILE A 65 10.75 -13.99 -1.64
CA ILE A 65 9.37 -13.53 -1.68
C ILE A 65 8.53 -14.27 -0.64
N LEU A 66 7.89 -13.51 0.24
CA LEU A 66 6.90 -14.04 1.19
C LEU A 66 5.50 -13.70 0.67
N VAL A 67 4.74 -14.73 0.34
CA VAL A 67 3.33 -14.56 -0.04
C VAL A 67 2.45 -14.71 1.20
N ILE A 68 1.65 -13.69 1.49
CA ILE A 68 0.71 -13.65 2.61
C ILE A 68 -0.71 -13.65 2.06
N GLY A 69 -1.57 -14.45 2.64
CA GLY A 69 -2.98 -14.49 2.32
C GLY A 69 -3.74 -13.23 2.74
N LYS A 70 -5.04 -13.34 2.87
CA LYS A 70 -5.92 -12.22 3.24
C LYS A 70 -5.73 -11.85 4.71
N VAL A 71 -5.09 -10.71 4.93
CA VAL A 71 -4.94 -10.05 6.25
C VAL A 71 -5.35 -8.58 6.13
N SER A 72 -5.69 -7.92 7.25
CA SER A 72 -6.00 -6.49 7.21
C SER A 72 -4.74 -5.67 6.89
N HIS A 73 -4.91 -4.58 6.14
CA HIS A 73 -3.82 -3.67 5.82
C HIS A 73 -3.20 -3.07 7.09
N ASP A 74 -4.01 -2.76 8.10
CA ASP A 74 -3.54 -2.17 9.36
C ASP A 74 -2.60 -3.11 10.12
N GLN A 75 -2.81 -4.43 10.01
CA GLN A 75 -1.91 -5.43 10.59
C GLN A 75 -0.64 -5.62 9.76
N LEU A 76 -0.73 -5.52 8.44
CA LEU A 76 0.37 -5.82 7.53
C LEU A 76 1.30 -4.62 7.30
N PHE A 77 0.73 -3.41 7.08
CA PHE A 77 1.51 -2.27 6.59
C PHE A 77 2.53 -1.72 7.59
N ARG A 78 2.37 -1.99 8.88
CA ARG A 78 3.38 -1.65 9.91
C ARG A 78 4.74 -2.32 9.68
N TYR A 79 4.79 -3.42 8.94
CA TYR A 79 6.02 -4.11 8.55
C TYR A 79 6.59 -3.59 7.22
N GLY A 80 5.92 -2.63 6.59
CA GLY A 80 6.31 -2.08 5.31
C GLY A 80 7.44 -1.06 5.40
N SER A 81 8.41 -1.16 4.49
CA SER A 81 9.35 -0.07 4.17
C SER A 81 8.74 0.87 3.12
N VAL A 82 7.97 0.32 2.20
CA VAL A 82 7.19 1.01 1.18
C VAL A 82 5.97 0.14 0.80
N ILE A 83 4.82 0.77 0.57
CA ILE A 83 3.62 0.08 0.11
C ILE A 83 3.43 0.31 -1.39
N ILE A 84 3.43 -0.76 -2.16
CA ILE A 84 3.24 -0.76 -3.61
C ILE A 84 1.82 -1.24 -3.90
N HIS A 85 0.98 -0.40 -4.50
CA HIS A 85 -0.43 -0.74 -4.70
C HIS A 85 -1.07 0.02 -5.87
N HIS A 86 -2.31 -0.32 -6.18
CA HIS A 86 -3.06 0.27 -7.30
C HIS A 86 -3.63 1.68 -7.02
N GLY A 87 -3.73 2.10 -5.75
CA GLY A 87 -4.26 3.42 -5.38
C GLY A 87 -5.75 3.43 -5.06
N GLY A 88 -6.34 2.31 -4.65
CA GLY A 88 -7.69 2.31 -4.11
C GLY A 88 -7.76 3.13 -2.81
N ALA A 89 -8.88 3.81 -2.56
CA ALA A 89 -9.07 4.72 -1.43
C ALA A 89 -8.70 4.07 -0.08
N GLY A 90 -9.24 2.87 0.20
CA GLY A 90 -8.98 2.16 1.46
C GLY A 90 -7.52 1.77 1.63
N THR A 91 -6.86 1.24 0.60
CA THR A 91 -5.43 0.87 0.66
C THR A 91 -4.55 2.11 0.86
N THR A 92 -4.89 3.21 0.16
CA THR A 92 -4.18 4.49 0.30
C THR A 92 -4.32 5.03 1.74
N ALA A 93 -5.53 5.02 2.28
CA ALA A 93 -5.79 5.44 3.65
C ALA A 93 -5.04 4.58 4.67
N SER A 94 -5.09 3.25 4.57
CA SER A 94 -4.36 2.36 5.49
C SER A 94 -2.85 2.59 5.42
N ALA A 95 -2.27 2.85 4.24
CA ALA A 95 -0.84 3.15 4.10
C ALA A 95 -0.48 4.52 4.72
N LEU A 96 -1.35 5.53 4.59
CA LEU A 96 -1.19 6.83 5.27
C LEU A 96 -1.27 6.68 6.78
N HIS A 97 -2.25 5.94 7.31
CA HIS A 97 -2.37 5.66 8.75
C HIS A 97 -1.17 4.89 9.30
N ALA A 98 -0.60 3.96 8.52
CA ALA A 98 0.61 3.23 8.89
C ALA A 98 1.88 4.09 8.85
N GLY A 99 1.83 5.31 8.33
CA GLY A 99 2.98 6.21 8.19
C GLY A 99 4.04 5.70 7.22
N VAL A 100 3.62 4.95 6.18
CA VAL A 100 4.52 4.32 5.22
C VAL A 100 4.42 4.99 3.86
N SER A 101 5.57 5.27 3.25
CA SER A 101 5.63 5.85 1.90
C SER A 101 5.04 4.91 0.85
N GLN A 102 4.48 5.48 -0.22
CA GLN A 102 3.68 4.73 -1.19
C GLN A 102 4.24 4.81 -2.61
N ILE A 103 4.14 3.70 -3.33
CA ILE A 103 4.31 3.65 -4.78
C ILE A 103 2.98 3.24 -5.38
N ILE A 104 2.32 4.17 -6.08
CA ILE A 104 0.99 3.94 -6.63
C ILE A 104 1.07 3.71 -8.14
N ILE A 105 0.43 2.61 -8.58
CA ILE A 105 0.33 2.18 -9.97
C ILE A 105 -1.15 2.21 -10.37
N PRO A 106 -1.73 3.38 -10.67
CA PRO A 106 -3.15 3.51 -10.91
C PRO A 106 -3.58 2.84 -12.21
N HIS A 107 -4.72 2.18 -12.20
CA HIS A 107 -5.28 1.42 -13.30
C HIS A 107 -6.53 2.08 -13.89
N PHE A 108 -7.44 2.58 -13.05
CA PHE A 108 -8.69 3.23 -13.47
C PHE A 108 -9.27 4.14 -12.37
N GLY A 109 -10.24 4.95 -12.73
CA GLY A 109 -11.12 5.71 -11.84
C GLY A 109 -10.40 6.64 -10.86
N ASP A 110 -10.83 6.57 -9.62
CA ASP A 110 -10.35 7.37 -8.48
C ASP A 110 -8.89 7.11 -8.10
N GLN A 111 -8.32 5.99 -8.52
CA GLN A 111 -6.92 5.65 -8.25
C GLN A 111 -5.95 6.71 -8.77
N PHE A 112 -6.29 7.38 -9.87
CA PHE A 112 -5.48 8.49 -10.41
C PHE A 112 -5.53 9.71 -9.49
N LEU A 113 -6.67 9.97 -8.85
CA LEU A 113 -6.83 11.04 -7.88
C LEU A 113 -5.92 10.78 -6.66
N TRP A 114 -6.04 9.59 -6.07
CA TRP A 114 -5.25 9.22 -4.89
C TRP A 114 -3.74 9.24 -5.18
N ALA A 115 -3.33 8.73 -6.35
CA ALA A 115 -1.93 8.78 -6.77
C ALA A 115 -1.41 10.23 -6.92
N ARG A 116 -2.25 11.16 -7.37
CA ARG A 116 -1.92 12.59 -7.44
C ARG A 116 -1.78 13.19 -6.06
N GLU A 117 -2.73 12.92 -5.16
CA GLU A 117 -2.74 13.50 -3.81
C GLU A 117 -1.56 12.98 -2.97
N VAL A 118 -1.28 11.68 -2.97
CA VAL A 118 -0.10 11.11 -2.29
C VAL A 118 1.19 11.74 -2.78
N ARG A 119 1.32 11.95 -4.10
CA ARG A 119 2.47 12.64 -4.67
C ARG A 119 2.51 14.12 -4.27
N ARG A 120 1.39 14.84 -4.29
CA ARG A 120 1.29 16.25 -3.88
C ARG A 120 1.67 16.45 -2.42
N LEU A 121 1.25 15.51 -1.56
CA LEU A 121 1.57 15.49 -0.14
C LEU A 121 3.01 15.09 0.15
N GLY A 122 3.77 14.60 -0.85
CA GLY A 122 5.16 14.21 -0.69
C GLY A 122 5.38 12.89 0.04
N SER A 123 4.33 12.06 0.23
CA SER A 123 4.41 10.76 0.92
C SER A 123 4.52 9.56 -0.02
N GLY A 124 4.72 9.81 -1.32
CA GLY A 124 4.90 8.73 -2.28
C GLY A 124 5.03 9.20 -3.72
N ILE A 125 5.12 8.23 -4.60
CA ILE A 125 5.27 8.45 -6.05
C ILE A 125 4.23 7.66 -6.85
N ARG A 126 4.06 8.08 -8.12
CA ARG A 126 3.23 7.38 -9.09
C ARG A 126 4.07 6.77 -10.20
N ILE A 127 3.78 5.52 -10.55
CA ILE A 127 4.32 4.86 -11.74
C ILE A 127 3.20 4.64 -12.75
N ARG A 128 3.50 4.84 -14.04
CA ARG A 128 2.55 4.53 -15.12
C ARG A 128 2.39 3.02 -15.29
N ARG A 129 1.15 2.52 -15.38
CA ARG A 129 0.82 1.10 -15.52
C ARG A 129 1.63 0.35 -16.58
N ARG A 130 1.88 0.96 -17.74
CA ARG A 130 2.63 0.32 -18.83
C ARG A 130 4.12 0.11 -18.53
N LYS A 131 4.68 0.82 -17.54
CA LYS A 131 6.12 0.86 -17.25
C LYS A 131 6.47 0.34 -15.86
N TRP A 132 5.47 -0.14 -15.11
CA TRP A 132 5.71 -0.45 -13.70
C TRP A 132 6.65 -1.66 -13.49
N PRO A 133 6.60 -2.76 -14.25
CA PRO A 133 7.52 -3.87 -14.01
C PRO A 133 8.98 -3.46 -14.19
N GLU A 134 9.28 -2.60 -15.18
CA GLU A 134 10.64 -2.14 -15.46
C GLU A 134 11.12 -1.03 -14.51
N ARG A 135 10.17 -0.31 -13.92
CA ARG A 135 10.46 0.86 -13.06
C ARG A 135 10.41 0.57 -11.58
N ILE A 136 9.92 -0.61 -11.17
CA ILE A 136 9.62 -0.86 -9.77
C ILE A 136 10.88 -0.94 -8.90
N GLY A 137 11.91 -1.64 -9.32
CA GLY A 137 13.16 -1.75 -8.56
C GLY A 137 13.78 -0.38 -8.27
N PRO A 138 14.08 0.44 -9.29
CA PRO A 138 14.57 1.80 -9.08
C PRO A 138 13.64 2.68 -8.24
N ALA A 139 12.31 2.53 -8.40
CA ALA A 139 11.34 3.29 -7.64
C ALA A 139 11.33 2.92 -6.16
N VAL A 140 11.42 1.64 -5.84
CA VAL A 140 11.52 1.16 -4.45
C VAL A 140 12.78 1.71 -3.81
N SER A 141 13.94 1.56 -4.47
CA SER A 141 15.20 2.11 -3.96
C SER A 141 15.13 3.62 -3.75
N PHE A 142 14.52 4.37 -4.67
CA PHE A 142 14.33 5.80 -4.54
C PHE A 142 13.48 6.17 -3.31
N VAL A 143 12.33 5.52 -3.13
CA VAL A 143 11.42 5.81 -2.01
C VAL A 143 12.03 5.40 -0.67
N GLU A 144 12.67 4.23 -0.61
CA GLU A 144 13.32 3.74 0.61
C GLU A 144 14.51 4.60 1.04
N ASN A 145 15.20 5.26 0.11
CA ASN A 145 16.30 6.17 0.42
C ASN A 145 15.87 7.63 0.62
N SER A 146 14.60 7.94 0.37
CA SER A 146 14.07 9.30 0.57
C SER A 146 13.70 9.56 2.03
N PHE A 147 14.59 10.19 2.77
CA PHE A 147 14.28 10.64 4.14
C PHE A 147 13.06 11.55 4.17
N GLN A 148 12.95 12.50 3.24
CA GLN A 148 11.84 13.45 3.18
C GLN A 148 10.48 12.76 3.01
N MET A 149 10.39 11.74 2.13
CA MET A 149 9.14 11.00 1.94
C MET A 149 8.73 10.24 3.20
N LYS A 150 9.70 9.61 3.87
CA LYS A 150 9.45 8.86 5.11
C LYS A 150 8.94 9.78 6.22
N GLU A 151 9.58 10.92 6.43
CA GLU A 151 9.15 11.89 7.45
C GLU A 151 7.76 12.46 7.11
N LYS A 152 7.49 12.77 5.83
CA LYS A 152 6.17 13.24 5.41
C LYS A 152 5.09 12.17 5.61
N ALA A 153 5.37 10.91 5.36
CA ALA A 153 4.43 9.82 5.62
C ALA A 153 4.11 9.71 7.12
N LYS A 154 5.10 9.81 7.99
CA LYS A 154 4.92 9.80 9.45
C LYS A 154 4.13 11.01 9.96
N GLU A 155 4.43 12.21 9.45
CA GLU A 155 3.70 13.44 9.77
C GLU A 155 2.21 13.31 9.43
N LEU A 156 1.91 12.80 8.23
CA LEU A 156 0.53 12.57 7.80
C LEU A 156 -0.16 11.52 8.67
N ALA A 157 0.51 10.45 9.07
CA ALA A 157 -0.05 9.47 9.99
C ALA A 157 -0.38 10.07 11.35
N ALA A 158 0.48 10.94 11.88
CA ALA A 158 0.24 11.64 13.13
C ALA A 158 -1.00 12.55 13.04
N ILE A 159 -1.17 13.28 11.95
CA ILE A 159 -2.36 14.10 11.70
C ILE A 159 -3.61 13.21 11.65
N LEU A 160 -3.59 12.15 10.83
CA LEU A 160 -4.73 11.25 10.65
C LEU A 160 -5.10 10.49 11.93
N SER A 161 -4.15 10.22 12.83
CA SER A 161 -4.43 9.56 14.10
C SER A 161 -5.30 10.39 15.05
N THR A 162 -5.39 11.70 14.83
CA THR A 162 -6.24 12.61 15.61
C THR A 162 -7.65 12.77 15.01
N GLU A 163 -7.89 12.23 13.82
CA GLU A 163 -9.18 12.30 13.13
C GLU A 163 -10.08 11.11 13.48
N ASP A 164 -11.32 11.42 13.85
CA ASP A 164 -12.40 10.42 13.97
C ASP A 164 -13.51 10.73 12.96
N GLY A 165 -13.31 10.26 11.73
CA GLY A 165 -14.23 10.52 10.63
C GLY A 165 -15.65 10.03 10.89
N ARG A 166 -15.84 8.92 11.64
CA ARG A 166 -17.17 8.40 12.00
C ARG A 166 -17.86 9.34 12.99
N ARG A 167 -17.18 9.74 14.04
CA ARG A 167 -17.72 10.67 15.03
C ARG A 167 -18.04 12.02 14.41
N ASN A 168 -17.17 12.52 13.53
CA ASN A 168 -17.41 13.76 12.82
C ASN A 168 -18.63 13.68 11.91
N ALA A 169 -18.80 12.59 11.16
CA ALA A 169 -19.96 12.36 10.30
C ALA A 169 -21.27 12.29 11.11
N VAL A 170 -21.26 11.58 12.24
CA VAL A 170 -22.44 11.51 13.13
C VAL A 170 -22.80 12.91 13.64
N ARG A 171 -21.83 13.67 14.10
CA ARG A 171 -22.06 15.05 14.58
C ARG A 171 -22.67 15.95 13.51
N GLU A 172 -22.17 15.90 12.27
CA GLU A 172 -22.71 16.70 11.17
C GLU A 172 -24.14 16.28 10.82
N LEU A 173 -24.46 14.98 10.82
CA LEU A 173 -25.83 14.49 10.62
C LEU A 173 -26.81 14.94 11.71
N GLU A 174 -26.37 14.92 12.98
CA GLU A 174 -27.16 15.42 14.11
C GLU A 174 -27.45 16.91 14.01
N LEU A 175 -26.45 17.71 13.60
CA LEU A 175 -26.61 19.15 13.37
C LEU A 175 -27.62 19.42 12.24
N LEU A 176 -27.52 18.72 11.12
CA LEU A 176 -28.47 18.84 10.00
C LEU A 176 -29.88 18.43 10.39
N HIS A 177 -30.02 17.34 11.14
CA HIS A 177 -31.33 16.88 11.64
C HIS A 177 -31.97 17.94 12.56
N SER A 178 -31.20 18.47 13.53
CA SER A 178 -31.66 19.49 14.46
C SER A 178 -32.06 20.81 13.78
N ALA A 179 -31.36 21.17 12.70
CA ALA A 179 -31.69 22.36 11.90
C ALA A 179 -33.00 22.21 11.10
N ASN A 180 -33.32 20.97 10.65
CA ASN A 180 -34.55 20.70 9.91
C ASN A 180 -35.81 20.58 10.80
N ILE A 181 -35.66 20.23 12.08
CA ILE A 181 -36.78 20.20 13.04
C ILE A 181 -37.26 21.59 13.45
N LYS A 182 -36.40 22.61 13.31
CA LYS A 182 -36.70 24.02 13.69
C LYS A 182 -37.36 24.83 12.54
N ARG A 183 -37.63 24.18 11.40
CA ARG A 183 -38.42 24.76 10.29
C ARG A 183 -39.80 24.15 10.24
#